data_86fb9c60ae86562f3d0da85a101f4943
#
_entry.id   86fb9c60ae86562f3d0da85a101f4943
#
_cell.length_a   1.000
_cell.length_b   1.000
_cell.length_c   1.000
_cell.angle_alpha   90.00
_cell.angle_beta   90.00
_cell.angle_gamma   90.00
#
_symmetry.space_group_name_H-M   'P 1'
#
loop_
_entity.id
_entity.type
_entity.pdbx_description
1 polymer ?
#
loop_
_entity_poly.entity_id
_entity_poly.type
_entity_poly.pdbx_seq_one_letter_code
_entity_poly.pdbx_strand_id
1 'polypeptide(L)'
;EVTFDIDANGIVHVTAKDKGTGKENTIRIQEGSGLSQEEIDRMVKDAEAHAEEDRTRREEADVRNQAESLVYQTEKFVAEQRSAAPDKGGPAVSEDALTKVDGAITAAKAALDGTDIGEIKVAMEKLGEESQALGQAIYEAAQASQADQAGPGGGESASASGADDDVVDAEVVEDDQEPK
;
A
#
# COMPACT_ATOMS: atom_id res chain seq x y z
N GLU A 1 49.16 30.68 -0.05
CA GLU A 1 48.35 29.47 0.06
C GLU A 1 46.92 29.80 -0.38
N VAL A 2 46.37 28.98 -1.27
CA VAL A 2 44.99 29.15 -1.75
C VAL A 2 44.22 27.88 -1.42
N THR A 3 43.14 28.05 -0.70
CA THR A 3 42.24 26.95 -0.29
C THR A 3 40.93 27.10 -1.02
N PHE A 4 40.45 26.00 -1.62
CA PHE A 4 39.16 25.89 -2.22
C PHE A 4 38.29 24.98 -1.35
N ASP A 5 37.15 25.49 -0.93
CA ASP A 5 36.16 24.74 -0.17
C ASP A 5 34.81 24.80 -0.89
N ILE A 6 34.15 23.65 -1.08
CA ILE A 6 32.86 23.55 -1.78
C ILE A 6 31.86 23.02 -0.76
N ASP A 7 30.86 23.82 -0.45
CA ASP A 7 29.80 23.39 0.46
C ASP A 7 28.78 22.45 -0.20
N ALA A 8 27.87 21.87 0.60
CA ALA A 8 26.84 20.95 0.13
C ALA A 8 25.85 21.59 -0.87
N ASN A 9 25.82 22.92 -0.96
CA ASN A 9 24.97 23.68 -1.89
C ASN A 9 25.70 24.03 -3.19
N GLY A 10 26.95 23.56 -3.39
CA GLY A 10 27.75 23.85 -4.56
C GLY A 10 28.38 25.26 -4.54
N ILE A 11 28.39 25.94 -3.39
CA ILE A 11 29.03 27.25 -3.24
C ILE A 11 30.52 27.05 -3.01
N VAL A 12 31.36 27.69 -3.84
CA VAL A 12 32.81 27.61 -3.73
C VAL A 12 33.32 28.78 -2.92
N HIS A 13 34.02 28.50 -1.82
CA HIS A 13 34.76 29.46 -1.01
C HIS A 13 36.22 29.37 -1.41
N VAL A 14 36.75 30.48 -1.89
CA VAL A 14 38.20 30.57 -2.22
C VAL A 14 38.87 31.50 -1.21
N THR A 15 39.75 30.93 -0.41
CA THR A 15 40.50 31.67 0.60
C THR A 15 41.96 31.72 0.18
N ALA A 16 42.50 32.94 0.03
CA ALA A 16 43.92 33.22 -0.26
C ALA A 16 44.62 33.79 0.98
N LYS A 17 45.64 33.08 1.47
CA LYS A 17 46.43 33.50 2.62
C LYS A 17 47.88 33.75 2.20
N ASP A 18 48.37 34.96 2.47
CA ASP A 18 49.79 35.29 2.32
C ASP A 18 50.57 34.78 3.53
N LYS A 19 51.48 33.84 3.29
CA LYS A 19 52.32 33.26 4.35
C LYS A 19 53.35 34.22 4.94
N GLY A 20 53.70 35.29 4.21
CA GLY A 20 54.68 36.26 4.68
C GLY A 20 54.08 37.32 5.60
N THR A 21 52.87 37.79 5.29
CA THR A 21 52.20 38.86 6.03
C THR A 21 51.07 38.38 6.91
N GLY A 22 50.63 37.13 6.74
CA GLY A 22 49.49 36.55 7.44
C GLY A 22 48.13 37.10 6.99
N LYS A 23 48.10 37.96 5.98
CA LYS A 23 46.83 38.51 5.45
C LYS A 23 46.05 37.42 4.71
N GLU A 24 44.75 37.42 4.95
CA GLU A 24 43.81 36.49 4.34
C GLU A 24 42.68 37.25 3.63
N ASN A 25 42.28 36.75 2.46
CA ASN A 25 41.15 37.26 1.72
C ASN A 25 40.29 36.08 1.25
N THR A 26 38.99 36.12 1.53
CA THR A 26 38.06 35.06 1.16
C THR A 26 37.05 35.62 0.15
N ILE A 27 36.87 34.89 -0.96
CA ILE A 27 35.89 35.19 -1.99
C ILE A 27 34.90 34.01 -2.00
N ARG A 28 33.62 34.35 -2.00
CA ARG A 28 32.53 33.40 -2.16
C ARG A 28 32.05 33.44 -3.59
N ILE A 29 32.19 32.34 -4.31
CA ILE A 29 31.70 32.18 -5.66
C ILE A 29 30.40 31.36 -5.60
N GLN A 30 29.30 32.02 -5.84
CA GLN A 30 28.01 31.35 -6.06
C GLN A 30 27.78 31.34 -7.56
N GLU A 31 27.70 30.17 -8.13
CA GLU A 31 27.19 30.04 -9.48
C GLU A 31 25.68 30.35 -9.39
N GLY A 32 25.31 31.54 -9.80
CA GLY A 32 23.90 31.85 -9.96
C GLY A 32 23.32 30.90 -11.00
N SER A 33 22.15 30.33 -10.74
CA SER A 33 21.42 29.46 -11.68
C SER A 33 21.08 30.14 -13.02
N GLY A 34 21.63 31.29 -13.29
CA GLY A 34 21.29 32.14 -14.45
C GLY A 34 19.90 32.76 -14.37
N LEU A 35 19.12 32.43 -13.35
CA LEU A 35 17.77 32.93 -13.12
C LEU A 35 17.83 34.18 -12.23
N SER A 36 17.08 35.21 -12.60
CA SER A 36 16.88 36.39 -11.76
C SER A 36 15.95 36.05 -10.57
N GLN A 37 16.03 36.85 -9.50
CA GLN A 37 15.12 36.67 -8.34
C GLN A 37 13.64 36.75 -8.76
N GLU A 38 13.34 37.61 -9.73
CA GLU A 38 11.98 37.77 -10.26
C GLU A 38 11.49 36.51 -11.00
N GLU A 39 12.39 35.82 -11.71
CA GLU A 39 12.07 34.55 -12.37
C GLU A 39 11.87 33.42 -11.36
N ILE A 40 12.68 33.37 -10.31
CA ILE A 40 12.51 32.42 -9.21
C ILE A 40 11.17 32.63 -8.51
N ASP A 41 10.85 33.87 -8.13
CA ASP A 41 9.59 34.20 -7.47
C ASP A 41 8.36 33.86 -8.35
N ARG A 42 8.49 34.05 -9.65
CA ARG A 42 7.45 33.65 -10.60
C ARG A 42 7.29 32.13 -10.67
N MET A 43 8.40 31.38 -10.76
CA MET A 43 8.37 29.91 -10.77
C MET A 43 7.78 29.34 -9.49
N VAL A 44 8.09 29.94 -8.34
CA VAL A 44 7.51 29.53 -7.04
C VAL A 44 6.00 29.74 -7.04
N LYS A 45 5.54 30.91 -7.47
CA LYS A 45 4.08 31.18 -7.56
C LYS A 45 3.37 30.24 -8.54
N ASP A 46 3.98 29.96 -9.68
CA ASP A 46 3.43 29.03 -10.66
C ASP A 46 3.37 27.61 -10.07
N ALA A 47 4.39 27.17 -9.35
CA ALA A 47 4.41 25.89 -8.66
C ALA A 47 3.34 25.81 -7.55
N GLU A 48 3.17 26.87 -6.76
CA GLU A 48 2.12 26.95 -5.73
C GLU A 48 0.72 26.91 -6.34
N ALA A 49 0.50 27.57 -7.47
CA ALA A 49 -0.78 27.59 -8.18
C ALA A 49 -1.18 26.20 -8.70
N HIS A 50 -0.20 25.37 -9.10
CA HIS A 50 -0.44 24.02 -9.60
C HIS A 50 -0.41 22.93 -8.51
N ALA A 51 0.03 23.26 -7.28
CA ALA A 51 0.17 22.28 -6.20
C ALA A 51 -1.15 21.56 -5.85
N GLU A 52 -2.28 22.27 -5.87
CA GLU A 52 -3.61 21.69 -5.62
C GLU A 52 -4.03 20.75 -6.76
N GLU A 53 -3.78 21.15 -7.99
CA GLU A 53 -4.10 20.33 -9.18
C GLU A 53 -3.26 19.05 -9.18
N ASP A 54 -1.98 19.15 -8.88
CA ASP A 54 -1.08 18.00 -8.80
C ASP A 54 -1.46 17.06 -7.66
N ARG A 55 -1.91 17.60 -6.52
CA ARG A 55 -2.43 16.79 -5.42
C ARG A 55 -3.67 16.01 -5.84
N THR A 56 -4.61 16.68 -6.50
CA THR A 56 -5.84 16.05 -6.98
C THR A 56 -5.53 14.94 -7.98
N ARG A 57 -4.66 15.19 -8.96
CA ARG A 57 -4.24 14.18 -9.93
C ARG A 57 -3.57 12.97 -9.29
N ARG A 58 -2.77 13.18 -8.24
CA ARG A 58 -2.15 12.09 -7.48
C ARG A 58 -3.20 11.26 -6.75
N GLU A 59 -4.14 11.93 -6.05
CA GLU A 59 -5.25 11.24 -5.37
C GLU A 59 -6.10 10.43 -6.36
N GLU A 60 -6.36 10.98 -7.54
CA GLU A 60 -7.07 10.28 -8.62
C GLU A 60 -6.32 9.03 -9.09
N ALA A 61 -5.01 9.15 -9.31
CA ALA A 61 -4.18 8.02 -9.70
C ALA A 61 -4.13 6.94 -8.62
N ASP A 62 -4.02 7.33 -7.36
CA ASP A 62 -4.01 6.40 -6.23
C ASP A 62 -5.33 5.63 -6.11
N VAL A 63 -6.48 6.31 -6.27
CA VAL A 63 -7.80 5.66 -6.26
C VAL A 63 -7.93 4.66 -7.40
N ARG A 64 -7.49 5.02 -8.63
CA ARG A 64 -7.51 4.10 -9.78
C ARG A 64 -6.66 2.87 -9.54
N ASN A 65 -5.43 3.04 -9.08
CA ASN A 65 -4.54 1.92 -8.78
C ASN A 65 -5.11 0.98 -7.70
N GLN A 66 -5.74 1.54 -6.67
CA GLN A 66 -6.42 0.75 -5.63
C GLN A 66 -7.60 -0.03 -6.20
N ALA A 67 -8.42 0.61 -7.06
CA ALA A 67 -9.55 -0.03 -7.70
C ALA A 67 -9.11 -1.18 -8.62
N GLU A 68 -8.10 -0.97 -9.47
CA GLU A 68 -7.54 -2.00 -10.33
C GLU A 68 -7.00 -3.19 -9.52
N SER A 69 -6.29 -2.91 -8.44
CA SER A 69 -5.76 -3.94 -7.55
C SER A 69 -6.88 -4.75 -6.88
N LEU A 70 -7.95 -4.07 -6.42
CA LEU A 70 -9.10 -4.73 -5.80
C LEU A 70 -9.85 -5.60 -6.80
N VAL A 71 -10.09 -5.09 -8.00
CA VAL A 71 -10.73 -5.84 -9.09
C VAL A 71 -9.92 -7.10 -9.40
N TYR A 72 -8.61 -6.97 -9.61
CA TYR A 72 -7.75 -8.10 -9.91
C TYR A 72 -7.74 -9.17 -8.81
N GLN A 73 -7.63 -8.75 -7.54
CA GLN A 73 -7.64 -9.66 -6.40
C GLN A 73 -8.97 -10.39 -6.27
N THR A 74 -10.08 -9.67 -6.47
CA THR A 74 -11.43 -10.25 -6.38
C THR A 74 -11.70 -11.21 -7.53
N GLU A 75 -11.30 -10.89 -8.76
CA GLU A 75 -11.39 -11.82 -9.90
C GLU A 75 -10.64 -13.12 -9.66
N LYS A 76 -9.40 -12.99 -9.18
CA LYS A 76 -8.59 -14.16 -8.83
C LYS A 76 -9.26 -15.01 -7.76
N PHE A 77 -9.78 -14.37 -6.71
CA PHE A 77 -10.49 -15.05 -5.63
C PHE A 77 -11.73 -15.78 -6.12
N VAL A 78 -12.58 -15.13 -6.94
CA VAL A 78 -13.77 -15.76 -7.55
C VAL A 78 -13.39 -16.95 -8.43
N ALA A 79 -12.34 -16.82 -9.24
CA ALA A 79 -11.85 -17.92 -10.09
C ALA A 79 -11.35 -19.11 -9.26
N GLU A 80 -10.68 -18.86 -8.15
CA GLU A 80 -10.25 -19.90 -7.20
C GLU A 80 -11.45 -20.60 -6.56
N GLN A 81 -12.48 -19.86 -6.14
CA GLN A 81 -13.68 -20.44 -5.56
C GLN A 81 -14.46 -21.30 -6.58
N ARG A 82 -14.54 -20.88 -7.84
CA ARG A 82 -15.15 -21.70 -8.89
C ARG A 82 -14.36 -22.98 -9.21
N SER A 83 -13.04 -22.92 -9.10
CA SER A 83 -12.18 -24.08 -9.30
C SER A 83 -12.17 -25.07 -8.12
N ALA A 84 -12.50 -24.60 -6.93
CA ALA A 84 -12.64 -25.38 -5.70
C ALA A 84 -14.03 -26.06 -5.57
N ALA A 85 -14.55 -26.63 -6.67
CA ALA A 85 -15.87 -27.23 -6.74
C ALA A 85 -16.13 -28.29 -5.65
N PRO A 86 -17.39 -28.49 -5.21
CA PRO A 86 -17.75 -29.38 -4.11
C PRO A 86 -17.31 -30.84 -4.33
N ASP A 87 -17.25 -31.30 -5.58
CA ASP A 87 -16.75 -32.62 -5.97
C ASP A 87 -15.26 -32.84 -5.68
N LYS A 88 -14.51 -31.77 -5.40
CA LYS A 88 -13.10 -31.79 -5.00
C LYS A 88 -12.88 -31.48 -3.51
N GLY A 89 -13.94 -31.50 -2.70
CA GLY A 89 -13.88 -31.24 -1.26
C GLY A 89 -13.85 -29.76 -0.87
N GLY A 90 -14.15 -28.86 -1.81
CA GLY A 90 -14.30 -27.43 -1.52
C GLY A 90 -15.69 -27.13 -0.91
N PRO A 91 -15.85 -25.99 -0.20
CA PRO A 91 -17.14 -25.56 0.32
C PRO A 91 -18.11 -25.26 -0.85
N ALA A 92 -19.36 -25.68 -0.71
CA ALA A 92 -20.42 -25.41 -1.69
C ALA A 92 -20.81 -23.91 -1.62
N VAL A 93 -20.10 -23.06 -2.34
CA VAL A 93 -20.43 -21.64 -2.42
C VAL A 93 -21.64 -21.43 -3.31
N SER A 94 -22.57 -20.59 -2.88
CA SER A 94 -23.76 -20.26 -3.67
C SER A 94 -23.37 -19.55 -4.97
N GLU A 95 -23.85 -20.05 -6.12
CA GLU A 95 -23.71 -19.39 -7.43
C GLU A 95 -24.27 -17.96 -7.42
N ASP A 96 -25.27 -17.72 -6.60
CA ASP A 96 -25.89 -16.40 -6.43
C ASP A 96 -24.88 -15.39 -5.82
N ALA A 97 -24.09 -15.82 -4.84
CA ALA A 97 -23.06 -15.00 -4.23
C ALA A 97 -21.93 -14.70 -5.22
N LEU A 98 -21.48 -15.68 -5.99
CA LEU A 98 -20.48 -15.49 -7.05
C LEU A 98 -20.98 -14.54 -8.14
N THR A 99 -22.24 -14.67 -8.55
CA THR A 99 -22.85 -13.80 -9.57
C THR A 99 -22.95 -12.34 -9.12
N LYS A 100 -23.23 -12.09 -7.85
CA LYS A 100 -23.26 -10.72 -7.28
C LYS A 100 -21.88 -10.08 -7.32
N VAL A 101 -20.85 -10.82 -6.94
CA VAL A 101 -19.46 -10.32 -7.01
C VAL A 101 -19.02 -10.07 -8.45
N ASP A 102 -19.38 -10.94 -9.42
CA ASP A 102 -19.12 -10.72 -10.85
C ASP A 102 -19.79 -9.44 -11.36
N GLY A 103 -21.02 -9.19 -10.93
CA GLY A 103 -21.73 -7.94 -11.23
C GLY A 103 -21.00 -6.72 -10.67
N ALA A 104 -20.50 -6.79 -9.45
CA ALA A 104 -19.74 -5.71 -8.83
C ALA A 104 -18.36 -5.51 -9.52
N ILE A 105 -17.68 -6.59 -9.91
CA ILE A 105 -16.44 -6.52 -10.71
C ILE A 105 -16.69 -5.82 -12.05
N THR A 106 -17.78 -6.20 -12.75
CA THR A 106 -18.14 -5.59 -14.03
C THR A 106 -18.44 -4.10 -13.88
N ALA A 107 -19.15 -3.71 -12.83
CA ALA A 107 -19.44 -2.31 -12.51
C ALA A 107 -18.16 -1.53 -12.18
N ALA A 108 -17.24 -2.12 -11.41
CA ALA A 108 -15.97 -1.48 -11.07
C ALA A 108 -15.07 -1.29 -12.31
N LYS A 109 -15.02 -2.27 -13.21
CA LYS A 109 -14.30 -2.13 -14.49
C LYS A 109 -14.92 -1.03 -15.37
N ALA A 110 -16.25 -0.98 -15.48
CA ALA A 110 -16.92 0.07 -16.23
C ALA A 110 -16.65 1.48 -15.65
N ALA A 111 -16.60 1.61 -14.32
CA ALA A 111 -16.24 2.86 -13.66
C ALA A 111 -14.77 3.24 -13.93
N LEU A 112 -13.85 2.26 -13.96
CA LEU A 112 -12.43 2.47 -14.28
C LEU A 112 -12.20 2.94 -15.73
N ASP A 113 -13.04 2.52 -16.68
CA ASP A 113 -13.02 3.01 -18.05
C ASP A 113 -13.47 4.48 -18.16
N GLY A 114 -14.21 4.97 -17.15
CA GLY A 114 -14.66 6.35 -17.04
C GLY A 114 -13.60 7.29 -16.47
N THR A 115 -13.97 8.56 -16.31
CA THR A 115 -13.12 9.61 -15.74
C THR A 115 -13.59 10.10 -14.36
N ASP A 116 -14.75 9.67 -13.90
CA ASP A 116 -15.34 10.10 -12.64
C ASP A 116 -14.79 9.29 -11.46
N ILE A 117 -13.99 9.94 -10.62
CA ILE A 117 -13.41 9.33 -9.43
C ILE A 117 -14.46 8.99 -8.37
N GLY A 118 -15.56 9.73 -8.34
CA GLY A 118 -16.68 9.44 -7.45
C GLY A 118 -17.34 8.11 -7.79
N GLU A 119 -17.58 7.84 -9.06
CA GLU A 119 -18.12 6.56 -9.54
C GLU A 119 -17.17 5.39 -9.23
N ILE A 120 -15.85 5.60 -9.41
CA ILE A 120 -14.86 4.57 -9.07
C ILE A 120 -14.90 4.24 -7.58
N LYS A 121 -14.95 5.24 -6.69
CA LYS A 121 -15.03 5.03 -5.23
C LYS A 121 -16.28 4.26 -4.83
N VAL A 122 -17.45 4.62 -5.38
CA VAL A 122 -18.71 3.92 -5.12
C VAL A 122 -18.66 2.47 -5.60
N ALA A 123 -18.09 2.23 -6.78
CA ALA A 123 -17.95 0.89 -7.33
C ALA A 123 -16.97 0.03 -6.51
N MET A 124 -15.87 0.62 -6.00
CA MET A 124 -14.93 -0.04 -5.08
C MET A 124 -15.59 -0.45 -3.77
N GLU A 125 -16.38 0.47 -3.16
CA GLU A 125 -17.09 0.19 -1.92
C GLU A 125 -18.04 -0.98 -2.10
N LYS A 126 -18.84 -0.95 -3.15
CA LYS A 126 -19.76 -2.05 -3.49
C LYS A 126 -19.04 -3.37 -3.74
N LEU A 127 -17.91 -3.33 -4.46
CA LEU A 127 -17.10 -4.53 -4.70
C LEU A 127 -16.54 -5.09 -3.38
N GLY A 128 -16.13 -4.22 -2.45
CA GLY A 128 -15.68 -4.61 -1.12
C GLY A 128 -16.78 -5.28 -0.30
N GLU A 129 -18.01 -4.71 -0.31
CA GLU A 129 -19.17 -5.28 0.38
C GLU A 129 -19.55 -6.66 -0.15
N GLU A 130 -19.64 -6.82 -1.47
CA GLU A 130 -20.00 -8.10 -2.09
C GLU A 130 -18.89 -9.16 -1.89
N SER A 131 -17.62 -8.74 -1.90
CA SER A 131 -16.49 -9.63 -1.59
C SER A 131 -16.52 -10.11 -0.15
N GLN A 132 -16.87 -9.24 0.79
CA GLN A 132 -17.02 -9.61 2.20
C GLN A 132 -18.21 -10.56 2.41
N ALA A 133 -19.34 -10.30 1.75
CA ALA A 133 -20.50 -11.18 1.79
C ALA A 133 -20.18 -12.57 1.21
N LEU A 134 -19.41 -12.64 0.13
CA LEU A 134 -18.91 -13.89 -0.43
C LEU A 134 -18.02 -14.64 0.58
N GLY A 135 -17.11 -13.94 1.26
CA GLY A 135 -16.26 -14.54 2.29
C GLY A 135 -17.07 -15.15 3.44
N GLN A 136 -18.12 -14.46 3.88
CA GLN A 136 -19.05 -14.98 4.89
C GLN A 136 -19.80 -16.23 4.41
N ALA A 137 -20.30 -16.21 3.18
CA ALA A 137 -21.01 -17.35 2.59
C ALA A 137 -20.08 -18.58 2.48
N ILE A 138 -18.81 -18.39 2.11
CA ILE A 138 -17.80 -19.47 2.08
C ILE A 138 -17.59 -20.05 3.47
N TYR A 139 -17.46 -19.19 4.49
CA TYR A 139 -17.27 -19.62 5.86
C TYR A 139 -18.45 -20.43 6.40
N GLU A 140 -19.67 -19.97 6.15
CA GLU A 140 -20.90 -20.68 6.54
C GLU A 140 -21.02 -22.03 5.82
N ALA A 141 -20.70 -22.08 4.53
CA ALA A 141 -20.70 -23.32 3.75
C ALA A 141 -19.66 -24.32 4.27
N ALA A 142 -18.49 -23.83 4.65
CA ALA A 142 -17.44 -24.68 5.24
C ALA A 142 -17.85 -25.26 6.61
N GLN A 143 -18.50 -24.45 7.45
CA GLN A 143 -19.06 -24.94 8.72
C GLN A 143 -20.17 -25.96 8.53
N ALA A 144 -21.08 -25.74 7.60
CA ALA A 144 -22.14 -26.69 7.31
C ALA A 144 -21.59 -28.03 6.83
N SER A 145 -20.54 -28.02 5.97
CA SER A 145 -19.89 -29.25 5.50
C SER A 145 -19.20 -30.04 6.61
N GLN A 146 -18.65 -29.35 7.61
CA GLN A 146 -18.04 -30.00 8.78
C GLN A 146 -19.10 -30.58 9.74
N ALA A 147 -20.25 -29.92 9.88
CA ALA A 147 -21.36 -30.42 10.70
C ALA A 147 -21.99 -31.68 10.10
N ASP A 148 -22.08 -31.77 8.77
CA ASP A 148 -22.62 -32.94 8.07
C ASP A 148 -21.66 -34.16 8.13
N GLN A 149 -20.34 -33.94 8.25
CA GLN A 149 -19.34 -35.00 8.46
C GLN A 149 -19.27 -35.50 9.91
N ALA A 150 -19.76 -34.71 10.87
CA ALA A 150 -19.96 -35.12 12.26
C ALA A 150 -21.33 -35.76 12.47
N GLY A 151 -21.67 -36.79 11.66
CA GLY A 151 -22.93 -37.54 11.77
C GLY A 151 -23.10 -38.15 13.16
N PRO A 152 -24.36 -38.45 13.58
CA PRO A 152 -24.67 -38.98 14.91
C PRO A 152 -24.24 -40.46 15.01
N GLY A 153 -22.97 -40.71 15.29
CA GLY A 153 -22.44 -42.06 15.41
C GLY A 153 -21.22 -42.11 16.28
N GLY A 154 -21.40 -42.28 17.58
CA GLY A 154 -20.29 -42.66 18.42
C GLY A 154 -20.29 -41.93 19.76
N GLY A 155 -21.19 -42.37 20.63
CA GLY A 155 -21.12 -42.06 22.04
C GLY A 155 -19.87 -42.66 22.69
N GLU A 156 -19.50 -42.03 23.78
CA GLU A 156 -18.72 -42.61 24.89
C GLU A 156 -17.28 -43.07 24.61
N SER A 157 -16.33 -42.26 24.94
CA SER A 157 -15.36 -42.69 25.91
C SER A 157 -14.73 -41.48 26.60
N ALA A 158 -15.01 -41.44 27.88
CA ALA A 158 -14.29 -40.59 28.82
C ALA A 158 -12.83 -41.05 28.92
N SER A 159 -11.93 -40.16 29.14
CA SER A 159 -10.97 -40.15 30.23
C SER A 159 -9.78 -39.25 29.91
N ALA A 160 -9.70 -38.20 30.65
CA ALA A 160 -8.56 -37.66 31.36
C ALA A 160 -7.15 -38.07 30.92
N SER A 161 -6.37 -37.09 30.59
CA SER A 161 -5.01 -36.84 31.05
C SER A 161 -4.45 -35.67 30.22
N GLY A 162 -4.32 -34.48 30.71
CA GLY A 162 -3.17 -34.09 31.49
C GLY A 162 -2.18 -33.38 30.65
N ALA A 163 -2.12 -32.05 30.75
CA ALA A 163 -0.95 -31.16 30.70
C ALA A 163 0.03 -31.36 29.54
N ASP A 164 0.20 -30.39 28.71
CA ASP A 164 1.39 -29.56 28.83
C ASP A 164 1.20 -28.25 28.01
N ASP A 165 1.37 -27.21 28.74
CA ASP A 165 1.45 -25.82 28.35
C ASP A 165 2.82 -25.61 27.75
N ASP A 166 2.95 -25.46 26.45
CA ASP A 166 4.19 -24.99 25.85
C ASP A 166 3.93 -23.67 25.10
N VAL A 167 3.76 -22.64 25.90
CA VAL A 167 3.79 -21.25 25.43
C VAL A 167 5.25 -20.91 25.17
N VAL A 168 5.69 -20.96 23.94
CA VAL A 168 6.98 -20.38 23.53
C VAL A 168 6.87 -18.86 23.55
N ASP A 169 7.42 -18.32 24.63
CA ASP A 169 7.67 -16.89 24.83
C ASP A 169 8.71 -16.44 23.80
N ALA A 170 8.32 -15.59 22.86
CA ALA A 170 9.23 -15.00 21.89
C ALA A 170 9.96 -13.83 22.55
N GLU A 171 11.19 -14.07 22.96
CA GLU A 171 12.11 -13.11 23.51
C GLU A 171 12.51 -12.08 22.45
N VAL A 172 12.10 -10.82 22.66
CA VAL A 172 12.52 -9.65 21.87
C VAL A 172 13.96 -9.34 22.25
N VAL A 173 14.90 -9.59 21.33
CA VAL A 173 16.30 -9.17 21.47
C VAL A 173 16.40 -7.70 21.07
N GLU A 174 16.53 -6.80 22.03
CA GLU A 174 17.02 -5.44 21.84
C GLU A 174 18.53 -5.51 21.60
N ASP A 175 18.95 -5.25 20.37
CA ASP A 175 20.36 -5.10 20.03
C ASP A 175 20.76 -3.60 20.15
N ASP A 176 21.27 -3.28 21.33
CA ASP A 176 21.83 -1.98 21.69
C ASP A 176 23.34 -2.05 21.51
N GLN A 177 23.86 -1.61 20.33
CA GLN A 177 25.30 -1.39 20.15
C GLN A 177 25.57 -0.06 19.48
N GLU A 178 25.84 0.94 20.30
CA GLU A 178 26.63 2.12 19.91
C GLU A 178 28.10 1.74 19.70
N PRO A 179 28.74 2.21 18.62
CA PRO A 179 30.20 2.18 18.54
C PRO A 179 30.83 3.49 19.01
N LYS A 180 31.87 3.30 19.76
CA LYS A 180 32.85 4.32 20.13
C LYS A 180 33.65 4.86 18.95
#